data_92d29b26c720bfec2bfe31acf595dccc
#
_entry.id   92d29b26c720bfec2bfe31acf595dccc
#
_cell.length_a   1.000
_cell.length_b   1.000
_cell.length_c   1.000
_cell.angle_alpha   90.00
_cell.angle_beta   90.00
_cell.angle_gamma   90.00
#
_symmetry.space_group_name_H-M   'P 1'
#
loop_
_entity.id
_entity.type
_entity.pdbx_description
1 polymer ?
#
loop_
_entity_poly.entity_id
_entity_poly.type
_entity_poly.pdbx_seq_one_letter_code
_entity_poly.pdbx_strand_id
1 'polypeptide(L)'
;RGSYNYHDTAAERVGIDHLDESMVGWALWKPGHIGVYIGDGWCIEAKGINYGTIKSKVTATPWQKVLKLCDIDYTPVPVTYTQGFQPAADGQRWWYQFTDGSYAANGWYWLREATDGTCGWYLFDSEGYMLTGYQVDPAGEAFLLCPVKGSDEGKCMITDARGVLRIAEEYDMINRRYVFNW
;
A
#
# COMPACT_ATOMS: atom_id res chain seq x y z
N ARG A 1 -23.65 24.64 -6.44
CA ARG A 1 -24.65 23.79 -7.10
C ARG A 1 -25.31 22.91 -6.05
N GLY A 2 -26.62 22.69 -6.13
CA GLY A 2 -27.33 21.75 -5.24
C GLY A 2 -27.37 20.34 -5.80
N SER A 3 -27.72 19.33 -4.99
CA SER A 3 -27.77 17.92 -5.39
C SER A 3 -28.66 17.67 -6.64
N TYR A 4 -29.70 18.44 -6.83
CA TYR A 4 -30.54 18.34 -8.03
C TYR A 4 -29.83 18.73 -9.32
N ASN A 5 -28.97 19.75 -9.30
CA ASN A 5 -28.19 20.13 -10.48
C ASN A 5 -27.26 18.99 -10.94
N TYR A 6 -26.62 18.28 -9.99
CA TYR A 6 -25.78 17.12 -10.32
C TYR A 6 -26.60 15.99 -10.91
N HIS A 7 -27.81 15.76 -10.39
CA HIS A 7 -28.72 14.77 -10.94
C HIS A 7 -29.11 15.11 -12.38
N ASP A 8 -29.46 16.37 -12.66
CA ASP A 8 -30.05 16.77 -13.95
C ASP A 8 -28.98 16.88 -15.05
N THR A 9 -27.72 17.19 -14.69
CA THR A 9 -26.60 17.34 -15.63
C THR A 9 -25.67 16.13 -15.71
N ALA A 10 -25.95 15.04 -14.99
CA ALA A 10 -25.10 13.83 -15.03
C ALA A 10 -25.05 13.22 -16.44
N ALA A 11 -23.85 12.78 -16.86
CA ALA A 11 -23.62 12.09 -18.13
C ALA A 11 -24.36 10.74 -18.18
N GLU A 12 -24.37 10.03 -17.06
CA GLU A 12 -25.11 8.77 -16.88
C GLU A 12 -25.84 8.76 -15.54
N ARG A 13 -26.98 8.07 -15.50
CA ARG A 13 -27.82 7.88 -14.32
C ARG A 13 -28.34 6.46 -14.29
N VAL A 14 -27.94 5.70 -13.28
CA VAL A 14 -28.43 4.33 -13.07
C VAL A 14 -29.11 4.21 -11.70
N GLY A 15 -29.95 3.20 -11.54
CA GLY A 15 -30.53 2.88 -10.23
C GLY A 15 -29.45 2.45 -9.24
N ILE A 16 -29.69 2.67 -7.95
CA ILE A 16 -28.76 2.23 -6.90
C ILE A 16 -28.59 0.70 -6.88
N ASP A 17 -29.56 -0.03 -7.36
CA ASP A 17 -29.57 -1.48 -7.53
C ASP A 17 -28.56 -2.00 -8.57
N HIS A 18 -28.02 -1.10 -9.42
CA HIS A 18 -26.99 -1.36 -10.39
C HIS A 18 -25.58 -0.93 -9.94
N LEU A 19 -25.44 -0.48 -8.68
CA LEU A 19 -24.13 -0.09 -8.16
C LEU A 19 -23.15 -1.27 -8.17
N ASP A 20 -21.98 -1.07 -8.77
CA ASP A 20 -20.88 -2.03 -8.81
C ASP A 20 -19.51 -1.36 -8.64
N GLU A 21 -18.43 -2.17 -8.54
CA GLU A 21 -17.09 -1.67 -8.28
C GLU A 21 -16.48 -0.84 -9.43
N SER A 22 -17.00 -0.94 -10.67
CA SER A 22 -16.56 -0.09 -11.78
C SER A 22 -17.02 1.37 -11.61
N MET A 23 -17.94 1.63 -10.70
CA MET A 23 -18.52 2.93 -10.41
C MET A 23 -17.82 3.65 -9.23
N VAL A 24 -16.67 3.19 -8.79
CA VAL A 24 -15.85 3.91 -7.79
C VAL A 24 -15.57 5.34 -8.29
N GLY A 25 -15.83 6.33 -7.42
CA GLY A 25 -15.75 7.75 -7.75
C GLY A 25 -17.05 8.37 -8.27
N TRP A 26 -18.05 7.56 -8.65
CA TRP A 26 -19.36 8.10 -9.06
C TRP A 26 -20.13 8.66 -7.88
N ALA A 27 -20.98 9.63 -8.16
CA ALA A 27 -21.81 10.23 -7.12
C ALA A 27 -23.02 9.34 -6.77
N LEU A 28 -23.28 9.15 -5.48
CA LEU A 28 -24.53 8.58 -4.96
C LEU A 28 -25.51 9.72 -4.72
N TRP A 29 -26.73 9.56 -5.17
CA TRP A 29 -27.73 10.63 -5.11
C TRP A 29 -29.07 10.15 -4.54
N LYS A 30 -29.70 11.04 -3.77
CA LYS A 30 -31.09 11.06 -3.43
C LYS A 30 -31.57 12.51 -3.37
N PRO A 31 -32.90 12.78 -3.38
CA PRO A 31 -33.42 14.14 -3.21
C PRO A 31 -32.80 14.88 -2.03
N GLY A 32 -32.15 16.02 -2.32
CA GLY A 32 -31.53 16.88 -1.32
C GLY A 32 -30.20 16.43 -0.78
N HIS A 33 -29.62 15.29 -1.25
CA HIS A 33 -28.33 14.79 -0.74
C HIS A 33 -27.48 14.14 -1.82
N ILE A 34 -26.16 14.19 -1.64
CA ILE A 34 -25.19 13.61 -2.54
C ILE A 34 -23.99 13.07 -1.73
N GLY A 35 -23.42 11.95 -2.16
CA GLY A 35 -22.20 11.36 -1.64
C GLY A 35 -21.31 10.86 -2.79
N VAL A 36 -20.18 10.24 -2.48
CA VAL A 36 -19.28 9.61 -3.47
C VAL A 36 -19.06 8.16 -3.08
N TYR A 37 -19.25 7.25 -4.02
CA TYR A 37 -18.92 5.84 -3.85
C TYR A 37 -17.41 5.63 -3.84
N ILE A 38 -16.89 4.89 -2.87
CA ILE A 38 -15.45 4.66 -2.71
C ILE A 38 -15.06 3.17 -2.75
N GLY A 39 -15.98 2.30 -3.24
CA GLY A 39 -15.77 0.85 -3.33
C GLY A 39 -16.17 0.08 -2.06
N ASP A 40 -16.21 -1.23 -2.18
CA ASP A 40 -16.49 -2.19 -1.08
C ASP A 40 -17.77 -1.89 -0.28
N GLY A 41 -18.76 -1.28 -0.92
CA GLY A 41 -20.03 -0.89 -0.28
C GLY A 41 -19.91 0.31 0.66
N TRP A 42 -18.86 1.15 0.50
CA TRP A 42 -18.65 2.36 1.28
C TRP A 42 -18.83 3.63 0.45
N CYS A 43 -19.18 4.71 1.12
CA CYS A 43 -19.26 6.04 0.53
C CYS A 43 -18.74 7.12 1.49
N ILE A 44 -18.41 8.28 0.90
CA ILE A 44 -18.14 9.52 1.62
C ILE A 44 -19.35 10.45 1.40
N GLU A 45 -19.88 11.00 2.48
CA GLU A 45 -21.03 11.90 2.42
C GLU A 45 -20.92 13.03 3.45
N ALA A 46 -21.45 14.20 3.14
CA ALA A 46 -21.53 15.32 4.08
C ALA A 46 -22.88 15.28 4.82
N LYS A 47 -22.90 14.82 6.07
CA LYS A 47 -24.11 14.63 6.89
C LYS A 47 -24.56 15.86 7.68
N GLY A 48 -24.13 17.04 7.26
CA GLY A 48 -24.53 18.31 7.88
C GLY A 48 -23.60 18.73 9.02
N ILE A 49 -23.92 19.88 9.64
CA ILE A 49 -23.03 20.60 10.54
C ILE A 49 -22.62 19.82 11.80
N ASN A 50 -23.49 18.92 12.26
CA ASN A 50 -23.24 18.14 13.47
C ASN A 50 -22.34 16.91 13.23
N TYR A 51 -22.22 16.44 11.99
CA TYR A 51 -21.49 15.22 11.66
C TYR A 51 -20.34 15.47 10.71
N GLY A 52 -20.33 16.58 9.97
CA GLY A 52 -19.31 16.88 8.97
C GLY A 52 -19.34 15.89 7.79
N THR A 53 -18.16 15.69 7.21
CA THR A 53 -17.93 14.68 6.15
C THR A 53 -17.52 13.37 6.80
N ILE A 54 -18.25 12.30 6.50
CA ILE A 54 -18.03 10.99 7.11
C ILE A 54 -17.92 9.88 6.05
N LYS A 55 -17.24 8.79 6.42
CA LYS A 55 -17.30 7.52 5.72
C LYS A 55 -18.46 6.69 6.29
N SER A 56 -19.34 6.20 5.44
CA SER A 56 -20.51 5.40 5.84
C SER A 56 -20.73 4.23 4.88
N LYS A 57 -21.45 3.20 5.33
CA LYS A 57 -21.93 2.15 4.41
C LYS A 57 -22.95 2.74 3.44
N VAL A 58 -22.92 2.31 2.18
CA VAL A 58 -23.91 2.71 1.18
C VAL A 58 -25.33 2.42 1.66
N THR A 59 -25.54 1.31 2.34
CA THR A 59 -26.83 0.89 2.91
C THR A 59 -27.32 1.76 4.07
N ALA A 60 -26.47 2.61 4.66
CA ALA A 60 -26.85 3.50 5.76
C ALA A 60 -27.64 4.74 5.32
N THR A 61 -27.65 5.03 4.03
CA THR A 61 -28.41 6.15 3.44
C THR A 61 -29.25 5.61 2.29
N PRO A 62 -30.57 5.97 2.19
CA PRO A 62 -31.46 5.44 1.16
C PRO A 62 -31.19 6.13 -0.20
N TRP A 63 -30.03 5.87 -0.77
CA TRP A 63 -29.64 6.33 -2.09
C TRP A 63 -30.61 5.82 -3.16
N GLN A 64 -30.85 6.58 -4.21
CA GLN A 64 -31.79 6.24 -5.28
C GLN A 64 -31.08 6.04 -6.62
N LYS A 65 -30.04 6.84 -6.87
CA LYS A 65 -29.31 6.83 -8.14
C LYS A 65 -27.80 6.84 -7.90
N VAL A 66 -27.10 6.31 -8.89
CA VAL A 66 -25.65 6.48 -9.07
C VAL A 66 -25.45 7.34 -10.31
N LEU A 67 -24.64 8.37 -10.21
CA LEU A 67 -24.45 9.40 -11.23
C LEU A 67 -23.00 9.45 -11.69
N LYS A 68 -22.79 9.36 -13.00
CA LYS A 68 -21.52 9.74 -13.62
C LYS A 68 -21.56 11.22 -13.94
N LEU A 69 -20.81 12.03 -13.24
CA LEU A 69 -20.83 13.48 -13.43
C LEU A 69 -20.08 13.87 -14.70
N CYS A 70 -20.62 14.81 -15.48
CA CYS A 70 -20.06 15.19 -16.78
C CYS A 70 -18.74 15.97 -16.69
N ASP A 71 -18.51 16.65 -15.56
CA ASP A 71 -17.34 17.51 -15.34
C ASP A 71 -16.18 16.77 -14.64
N ILE A 72 -16.27 15.44 -14.50
CA ILE A 72 -15.26 14.59 -13.85
C ILE A 72 -14.65 13.64 -14.88
N ASP A 73 -13.35 13.64 -14.99
CA ASP A 73 -12.61 12.60 -15.70
C ASP A 73 -12.47 11.37 -14.81
N TYR A 74 -13.12 10.29 -15.22
CA TYR A 74 -13.08 9.00 -14.52
C TYR A 74 -12.02 8.04 -15.11
N THR A 75 -11.18 8.53 -16.00
CA THR A 75 -10.05 7.73 -16.51
C THR A 75 -9.14 7.36 -15.34
N PRO A 76 -8.87 6.08 -15.11
CA PRO A 76 -7.95 5.69 -14.05
C PRO A 76 -6.58 6.35 -14.28
N VAL A 77 -6.15 7.17 -13.34
CA VAL A 77 -4.78 7.68 -13.34
C VAL A 77 -3.90 6.51 -12.91
N PRO A 78 -2.95 6.06 -13.76
CA PRO A 78 -2.01 5.04 -13.35
C PRO A 78 -1.26 5.53 -12.11
N VAL A 79 -1.46 4.88 -10.98
CA VAL A 79 -0.67 5.16 -9.78
C VAL A 79 0.69 4.52 -10.00
N THR A 80 1.71 5.32 -10.25
CA THR A 80 3.09 4.86 -10.30
C THR A 80 3.69 4.98 -8.91
N TYR A 81 4.07 3.85 -8.35
CA TYR A 81 4.79 3.82 -7.08
C TYR A 81 6.29 3.90 -7.34
N THR A 82 6.99 4.70 -6.54
CA THR A 82 8.45 4.74 -6.59
C THR A 82 8.99 3.52 -5.85
N GLN A 83 9.66 2.64 -6.60
CA GLN A 83 10.32 1.48 -6.00
C GLN A 83 11.47 1.92 -5.11
N GLY A 84 11.61 1.27 -3.96
CA GLY A 84 12.73 1.48 -3.05
C GLY A 84 12.34 1.55 -1.58
N PHE A 85 13.34 1.78 -0.75
CA PHE A 85 13.15 1.96 0.68
C PHE A 85 12.43 3.28 0.96
N GLN A 86 11.43 3.20 1.81
CA GLN A 86 10.59 4.32 2.26
C GLN A 86 10.72 4.45 3.78
N PRO A 87 10.85 5.67 4.33
CA PRO A 87 10.83 5.86 5.77
C PRO A 87 9.43 5.61 6.32
N ALA A 88 9.36 4.94 7.46
CA ALA A 88 8.11 4.81 8.20
C ALA A 88 7.71 6.15 8.85
N ALA A 89 6.44 6.28 9.22
CA ALA A 89 5.91 7.50 9.83
C ALA A 89 6.58 7.86 11.18
N ASP A 90 7.20 6.88 11.84
CA ASP A 90 7.98 7.08 13.08
C ASP A 90 9.37 7.68 12.83
N GLY A 91 9.82 7.78 11.58
CA GLY A 91 11.13 8.29 11.18
C GLY A 91 12.32 7.42 11.60
N GLN A 92 12.08 6.20 12.08
CA GLN A 92 13.12 5.29 12.57
C GLN A 92 13.23 3.99 11.80
N ARG A 93 12.08 3.47 11.34
CA ARG A 93 12.00 2.22 10.58
C ARG A 93 11.91 2.48 9.09
N TRP A 94 12.22 1.45 8.32
CA TRP A 94 12.13 1.46 6.87
C TRP A 94 11.23 0.33 6.39
N TRP A 95 10.56 0.54 5.25
CA TRP A 95 9.82 -0.46 4.50
C TRP A 95 10.19 -0.35 3.02
N TYR A 96 9.95 -1.38 2.23
CA TYR A 96 10.31 -1.38 0.81
C TYR A 96 9.09 -1.50 -0.07
N GLN A 97 8.91 -0.54 -0.98
CA GLN A 97 7.81 -0.48 -1.93
C GLN A 97 8.23 -1.02 -3.28
N PHE A 98 7.36 -1.83 -3.92
CA PHE A 98 7.49 -2.27 -5.30
C PHE A 98 6.73 -1.33 -6.26
N THR A 99 7.03 -1.44 -7.58
CA THR A 99 6.43 -0.59 -8.62
C THR A 99 4.93 -0.79 -8.80
N ASP A 100 4.39 -1.94 -8.40
CA ASP A 100 2.96 -2.27 -8.42
C ASP A 100 2.20 -1.79 -7.18
N GLY A 101 2.90 -1.15 -6.23
CA GLY A 101 2.33 -0.66 -4.98
C GLY A 101 2.32 -1.68 -3.85
N SER A 102 2.71 -2.92 -4.09
CA SER A 102 2.95 -3.89 -3.02
C SER A 102 4.21 -3.53 -2.22
N TYR A 103 4.44 -4.21 -1.10
CA TYR A 103 5.58 -3.98 -0.24
C TYR A 103 6.15 -5.30 0.30
N ALA A 104 7.44 -5.28 0.66
CA ALA A 104 8.12 -6.43 1.24
C ALA A 104 7.62 -6.67 2.68
N ALA A 105 7.23 -7.91 3.00
CA ALA A 105 6.77 -8.30 4.34
C ALA A 105 7.02 -9.77 4.62
N ASN A 106 7.15 -10.10 5.90
CA ASN A 106 7.15 -11.46 6.45
C ASN A 106 8.15 -12.41 5.78
N GLY A 107 9.38 -11.95 5.53
CA GLY A 107 10.41 -12.82 4.96
C GLY A 107 11.62 -12.10 4.39
N TRP A 108 12.43 -12.86 3.68
CA TRP A 108 13.65 -12.42 3.06
C TRP A 108 13.44 -11.91 1.64
N TYR A 109 14.17 -10.81 1.29
CA TYR A 109 14.14 -10.24 -0.06
C TYR A 109 15.54 -9.81 -0.48
N TRP A 110 15.89 -10.10 -1.75
CA TRP A 110 17.09 -9.58 -2.39
C TRP A 110 16.74 -8.26 -3.07
N LEU A 111 17.14 -7.15 -2.47
CA LEU A 111 16.72 -5.82 -2.89
C LEU A 111 17.90 -4.92 -3.22
N ARG A 112 17.66 -3.97 -4.12
CA ARG A 112 18.61 -2.95 -4.50
C ARG A 112 18.40 -1.69 -3.67
N GLU A 113 19.47 -1.16 -3.07
CA GLU A 113 19.49 0.16 -2.47
C GLU A 113 19.53 1.23 -3.57
N ALA A 114 18.58 2.18 -3.53
CA ALA A 114 18.45 3.18 -4.59
C ALA A 114 19.56 4.25 -4.56
N THR A 115 20.16 4.48 -3.41
CA THR A 115 21.14 5.56 -3.19
C THR A 115 22.50 5.22 -3.82
N ASP A 116 22.98 3.99 -3.67
CA ASP A 116 24.29 3.57 -4.17
C ASP A 116 24.23 2.43 -5.20
N GLY A 117 23.03 1.91 -5.45
CA GLY A 117 22.78 0.83 -6.41
C GLY A 117 23.26 -0.54 -5.98
N THR A 118 23.76 -0.69 -4.75
CA THR A 118 24.17 -1.99 -4.20
C THR A 118 22.97 -2.86 -3.86
N CYS A 119 23.14 -4.17 -3.91
CA CYS A 119 22.10 -5.13 -3.53
C CYS A 119 22.43 -5.79 -2.20
N GLY A 120 21.40 -6.29 -1.51
CA GLY A 120 21.56 -7.05 -0.26
C GLY A 120 20.34 -7.87 0.08
N TRP A 121 20.52 -8.85 0.95
CA TRP A 121 19.45 -9.60 1.57
C TRP A 121 18.92 -8.85 2.78
N TYR A 122 17.61 -8.60 2.80
CA TYR A 122 16.91 -7.92 3.88
C TYR A 122 15.79 -8.79 4.41
N LEU A 123 15.59 -8.76 5.72
CA LEU A 123 14.48 -9.44 6.40
C LEU A 123 13.44 -8.42 6.83
N PHE A 124 12.17 -8.71 6.55
CA PHE A 124 11.04 -7.88 6.94
C PHE A 124 10.12 -8.62 7.90
N ASP A 125 9.57 -7.90 8.86
CA ASP A 125 8.57 -8.43 9.77
C ASP A 125 7.19 -8.58 9.10
N SER A 126 6.22 -9.09 9.84
CA SER A 126 4.85 -9.28 9.34
C SER A 126 4.10 -7.99 9.06
N GLU A 127 4.56 -6.87 9.60
CA GLU A 127 4.00 -5.52 9.36
C GLU A 127 4.66 -4.83 8.16
N GLY A 128 5.72 -5.43 7.58
CA GLY A 128 6.45 -4.91 6.43
C GLY A 128 7.59 -3.95 6.79
N TYR A 129 8.05 -3.94 8.03
CA TYR A 129 9.21 -3.14 8.41
C TYR A 129 10.51 -3.94 8.31
N MET A 130 11.53 -3.29 7.78
CA MET A 130 12.89 -3.84 7.70
C MET A 130 13.47 -4.07 9.10
N LEU A 131 14.00 -5.25 9.32
CA LEU A 131 14.65 -5.62 10.56
C LEU A 131 16.15 -5.29 10.53
N THR A 132 16.73 -5.03 11.70
CA THR A 132 18.18 -4.77 11.89
C THR A 132 18.67 -5.50 13.15
N GLY A 133 19.99 -5.63 13.29
CA GLY A 133 20.60 -6.29 14.43
C GLY A 133 20.47 -7.81 14.39
N TYR A 134 20.50 -8.44 15.56
CA TYR A 134 20.36 -9.89 15.67
C TYR A 134 18.88 -10.29 15.59
N GLN A 135 18.56 -11.15 14.64
CA GLN A 135 17.19 -11.60 14.38
C GLN A 135 17.14 -13.13 14.21
N VAL A 136 15.95 -13.69 14.46
CA VAL A 136 15.64 -15.08 14.12
C VAL A 136 14.59 -15.05 13.03
N ASP A 137 14.84 -15.74 11.93
CA ASP A 137 13.91 -15.77 10.80
C ASP A 137 12.71 -16.70 11.05
N PRO A 138 11.70 -16.73 10.16
CA PRO A 138 10.54 -17.61 10.30
C PRO A 138 10.87 -19.12 10.32
N ALA A 139 12.06 -19.51 9.81
CA ALA A 139 12.55 -20.90 9.87
C ALA A 139 13.25 -21.24 11.19
N GLY A 140 13.45 -20.28 12.08
CA GLY A 140 14.11 -20.44 13.37
C GLY A 140 15.64 -20.29 13.30
N GLU A 141 16.19 -19.80 12.19
CA GLU A 141 17.61 -19.55 12.07
C GLU A 141 18.01 -18.12 12.46
N ALA A 142 19.18 -17.99 13.09
CA ALA A 142 19.68 -16.73 13.61
C ALA A 142 20.58 -16.02 12.60
N PHE A 143 20.33 -14.72 12.40
CA PHE A 143 21.07 -13.85 11.49
C PHE A 143 21.47 -12.54 12.15
N LEU A 144 22.56 -11.97 11.66
CA LEU A 144 22.95 -10.60 11.96
C LEU A 144 22.62 -9.71 10.74
N LEU A 145 21.76 -8.73 10.94
CA LEU A 145 21.43 -7.70 9.96
C LEU A 145 22.19 -6.44 10.34
N CYS A 146 22.84 -5.78 9.39
CA CYS A 146 23.68 -4.61 9.66
C CYS A 146 22.92 -3.54 10.46
N PRO A 147 23.31 -3.22 11.68
CA PRO A 147 22.62 -2.24 12.51
C PRO A 147 23.13 -0.81 12.28
N VAL A 148 24.14 -0.65 11.44
CA VAL A 148 24.80 0.64 11.21
C VAL A 148 23.99 1.45 10.20
N LYS A 149 23.57 2.65 10.60
CA LYS A 149 22.84 3.58 9.71
C LYS A 149 23.67 3.90 8.47
N GLY A 150 23.01 3.86 7.31
CA GLY A 150 23.64 4.12 6.02
C GLY A 150 23.19 3.11 4.96
N SER A 151 23.92 3.02 3.85
CA SER A 151 23.59 2.18 2.70
C SER A 151 23.58 0.67 2.97
N ASP A 152 24.25 0.23 4.03
CA ASP A 152 24.27 -1.18 4.44
C ASP A 152 23.29 -1.51 5.56
N GLU A 153 22.55 -0.54 6.10
CA GLU A 153 21.57 -0.77 7.17
C GLU A 153 20.57 -1.85 6.74
N GLY A 154 20.38 -2.85 7.60
CA GLY A 154 19.45 -3.96 7.37
C GLY A 154 19.99 -5.08 6.47
N LYS A 155 21.11 -4.91 5.75
CA LYS A 155 21.70 -5.98 4.94
C LYS A 155 22.18 -7.14 5.80
N CYS A 156 21.90 -8.37 5.36
CA CYS A 156 22.36 -9.57 6.03
C CYS A 156 23.90 -9.64 6.04
N MET A 157 24.48 -9.98 7.18
CA MET A 157 25.90 -10.16 7.38
C MET A 157 26.22 -11.62 7.65
N ILE A 158 27.30 -12.11 7.06
CA ILE A 158 27.82 -13.47 7.28
C ILE A 158 29.31 -13.43 7.61
N THR A 159 29.80 -14.51 8.19
CA THR A 159 31.22 -14.70 8.45
C THR A 159 31.86 -15.50 7.30
N ASP A 160 32.87 -14.96 6.68
CA ASP A 160 33.66 -15.68 5.64
C ASP A 160 34.48 -16.83 6.22
N ALA A 161 35.13 -17.59 5.35
CA ALA A 161 35.98 -18.73 5.74
C ALA A 161 37.17 -18.36 6.64
N ARG A 162 37.53 -17.07 6.73
CA ARG A 162 38.60 -16.54 7.59
C ARG A 162 38.08 -15.99 8.91
N GLY A 163 36.78 -16.07 9.15
CA GLY A 163 36.12 -15.51 10.34
C GLY A 163 35.85 -14.01 10.26
N VAL A 164 35.94 -13.40 9.09
CA VAL A 164 35.70 -11.97 8.89
C VAL A 164 34.22 -11.74 8.53
N LEU A 165 33.59 -10.85 9.25
CA LEU A 165 32.19 -10.45 8.99
C LEU A 165 32.11 -9.59 7.74
N ARG A 166 31.21 -9.93 6.81
CA ARG A 166 30.92 -9.18 5.57
C ARG A 166 29.44 -9.19 5.22
N ILE A 167 29.02 -8.32 4.32
CA ILE A 167 27.67 -8.37 3.75
C ILE A 167 27.53 -9.68 2.93
N ALA A 168 26.39 -10.33 3.06
CA ALA A 168 26.05 -11.52 2.30
C ALA A 168 25.79 -11.17 0.83
N GLU A 169 26.39 -11.93 -0.08
CA GLU A 169 26.10 -11.87 -1.51
C GLU A 169 24.85 -12.70 -1.84
N GLU A 170 24.32 -12.55 -3.04
CA GLU A 170 23.12 -13.25 -3.49
C GLU A 170 23.19 -14.77 -3.27
N TYR A 171 24.30 -15.38 -3.67
CA TYR A 171 24.49 -16.83 -3.59
C TYR A 171 24.76 -17.38 -2.18
N ASP A 172 25.16 -16.56 -1.24
CA ASP A 172 25.42 -16.99 0.14
C ASP A 172 24.15 -17.51 0.80
N MET A 173 23.01 -16.90 0.51
CA MET A 173 21.70 -17.28 1.08
C MET A 173 21.06 -18.41 0.30
N ILE A 174 21.14 -18.40 -1.04
CA ILE A 174 20.59 -19.46 -1.92
C ILE A 174 21.22 -20.83 -1.57
N ASN A 175 22.51 -20.88 -1.34
CA ASN A 175 23.22 -22.11 -0.98
C ASN A 175 22.90 -22.65 0.42
N ARG A 176 22.27 -21.86 1.29
CA ARG A 176 21.83 -22.28 2.63
C ARG A 176 20.47 -22.97 2.66
N ARG A 177 19.89 -23.33 1.53
CA ARG A 177 18.59 -24.00 1.36
C ARG A 177 17.38 -23.19 1.82
N TYR A 178 17.45 -21.86 1.79
CA TYR A 178 16.27 -21.06 2.01
C TYR A 178 15.40 -21.11 0.76
N VAL A 179 14.31 -21.85 0.85
CA VAL A 179 13.24 -21.79 -0.17
C VAL A 179 12.44 -20.54 0.14
N PHE A 180 12.76 -19.46 -0.54
CA PHE A 180 11.89 -18.29 -0.54
C PHE A 180 10.69 -18.63 -1.40
N ASN A 181 9.51 -18.70 -0.79
CA ASN A 181 8.27 -18.75 -1.55
C ASN A 181 8.02 -17.33 -2.09
N TRP A 182 8.26 -17.16 -3.38
CA TRP A 182 7.88 -15.98 -4.16
C TRP A 182 6.38 -16.01 -4.43
#